data_3041326618232ceec9b6f30af000e578
#
_entry.id   3041326618232ceec9b6f30af000e578
#
_cell.length_a   1.000
_cell.length_b   1.000
_cell.length_c   1.000
_cell.angle_alpha   90.00
_cell.angle_beta   90.00
_cell.angle_gamma   90.00
#
_symmetry.space_group_name_H-M   'P 1'
#
loop_
_entity.id
_entity.type
_entity.pdbx_description
1 polymer ?
#
loop_
_entity_poly.entity_id
_entity_poly.type
_entity_poly.pdbx_seq_one_letter_code
_entity_poly.pdbx_strand_id
1 'polypeptide(L)'
;MTLSDRFFADLARMGQRRGTDPEHYLVVWCSESGLDPSAVNPGGGARGLNQMMPDTLRGLGAPADFETLAGEEQLPWIEKLIAIRERLNGGPFESAARYYHANFFPLTMARGNSAETVVVASDAADARERGAYADNKILDADRDGRITLGDLAAVLARVRATRCASAFERLSRAVQALPPPGITWGSIPDPLPVVRRRSAPIAVGAAVALGIAGLAVWRGR
;
A
#
# COMPACT_ATOMS: atom_id res chain seq x y z
N MET A 1 -17.63 7.47 -1.46
CA MET A 1 -18.12 6.52 -2.49
C MET A 1 -18.08 5.11 -1.91
N THR A 2 -19.10 4.28 -2.08
CA THR A 2 -19.09 2.91 -1.51
C THR A 2 -18.44 1.97 -2.50
N LEU A 3 -17.42 1.20 -2.05
CA LEU A 3 -16.77 0.18 -2.89
C LEU A 3 -17.78 -0.89 -3.34
N SER A 4 -17.65 -1.35 -4.57
CA SER A 4 -18.55 -2.34 -5.17
C SER A 4 -18.22 -3.77 -4.71
N ASP A 5 -19.12 -4.73 -4.91
CA ASP A 5 -18.81 -6.16 -4.68
C ASP A 5 -17.75 -6.67 -5.67
N ARG A 6 -17.71 -6.09 -6.88
CA ARG A 6 -16.66 -6.36 -7.86
C ARG A 6 -15.28 -6.00 -7.31
N PHE A 7 -15.14 -4.84 -6.63
CA PHE A 7 -13.88 -4.46 -5.98
C PHE A 7 -13.37 -5.54 -5.03
N PHE A 8 -14.23 -6.07 -4.14
CA PHE A 8 -13.81 -7.09 -3.18
C PHE A 8 -13.46 -8.41 -3.87
N ALA A 9 -14.19 -8.79 -4.92
CA ALA A 9 -13.87 -9.97 -5.72
C ALA A 9 -12.51 -9.82 -6.44
N ASP A 10 -12.24 -8.66 -7.00
CA ASP A 10 -10.96 -8.38 -7.70
C ASP A 10 -9.80 -8.28 -6.71
N LEU A 11 -10.00 -7.70 -5.52
CA LEU A 11 -9.02 -7.67 -4.43
C LEU A 11 -8.69 -9.10 -3.93
N ALA A 12 -9.71 -9.93 -3.73
CA ALA A 12 -9.52 -11.33 -3.32
C ALA A 12 -8.69 -12.11 -4.37
N ARG A 13 -9.02 -11.96 -5.66
CA ARG A 13 -8.24 -12.55 -6.76
C ARG A 13 -6.81 -12.01 -6.82
N MET A 14 -6.62 -10.71 -6.57
CA MET A 14 -5.29 -10.11 -6.50
C MET A 14 -4.46 -10.73 -5.39
N GLY A 15 -5.01 -10.88 -4.19
CA GLY A 15 -4.35 -11.56 -3.06
C GLY A 15 -3.93 -12.99 -3.43
N GLN A 16 -4.85 -13.76 -4.05
CA GLN A 16 -4.56 -15.12 -4.49
C GLN A 16 -3.42 -15.17 -5.53
N ARG A 17 -3.44 -14.29 -6.54
CA ARG A 17 -2.35 -14.22 -7.55
C ARG A 17 -1.01 -13.84 -6.95
N ARG A 18 -1.03 -12.95 -5.93
CA ARG A 18 0.19 -12.44 -5.29
C ARG A 18 0.70 -13.34 -4.16
N GLY A 19 -0.06 -14.34 -3.73
CA GLY A 19 0.29 -15.17 -2.57
C GLY A 19 0.31 -14.40 -1.26
N THR A 20 -0.46 -13.31 -1.19
CA THR A 20 -0.57 -12.44 0.00
C THR A 20 -2.02 -12.42 0.46
N ASP A 21 -2.25 -12.47 1.77
CA ASP A 21 -3.59 -12.29 2.32
C ASP A 21 -4.14 -10.92 1.91
N PRO A 22 -5.27 -10.85 1.17
CA PRO A 22 -5.83 -9.58 0.72
C PRO A 22 -6.26 -8.66 1.87
N GLU A 23 -6.47 -9.18 3.08
CA GLU A 23 -6.70 -8.35 4.28
C GLU A 23 -5.50 -7.46 4.61
N HIS A 24 -4.27 -7.88 4.28
CA HIS A 24 -3.07 -7.05 4.47
C HIS A 24 -3.16 -5.74 3.67
N TYR A 25 -3.67 -5.81 2.44
CA TYR A 25 -3.88 -4.63 1.61
C TYR A 25 -5.04 -3.78 2.14
N LEU A 26 -6.17 -4.44 2.42
CA LEU A 26 -7.40 -3.74 2.83
C LEU A 26 -7.21 -2.92 4.11
N VAL A 27 -6.53 -3.47 5.13
CA VAL A 27 -6.32 -2.76 6.40
C VAL A 27 -5.41 -1.55 6.24
N VAL A 28 -4.38 -1.64 5.39
CA VAL A 28 -3.51 -0.50 5.07
C VAL A 28 -4.31 0.58 4.34
N TRP A 29 -5.10 0.22 3.32
CA TRP A 29 -5.92 1.21 2.59
C TRP A 29 -7.01 1.81 3.47
N CYS A 30 -7.57 1.03 4.41
CA CYS A 30 -8.48 1.57 5.43
C CYS A 30 -7.77 2.62 6.32
N SER A 31 -6.50 2.39 6.66
CA SER A 31 -5.68 3.36 7.39
C SER A 31 -5.37 4.61 6.56
N GLU A 32 -5.02 4.45 5.28
CA GLU A 32 -4.54 5.50 4.39
C GLU A 32 -5.65 6.44 3.90
N SER A 33 -6.74 5.90 3.41
CA SER A 33 -7.81 6.64 2.74
C SER A 33 -9.20 6.44 3.36
N GLY A 34 -9.33 5.59 4.37
CA GLY A 34 -10.65 5.14 4.84
C GLY A 34 -11.42 4.34 3.79
N LEU A 35 -10.72 3.72 2.84
CA LEU A 35 -11.27 3.03 1.66
C LEU A 35 -12.03 3.96 0.70
N ASP A 36 -11.68 5.25 0.67
CA ASP A 36 -12.20 6.20 -0.30
C ASP A 36 -11.28 6.28 -1.53
N PRO A 37 -11.70 5.80 -2.71
CA PRO A 37 -10.90 5.89 -3.92
C PRO A 37 -10.71 7.33 -4.40
N SER A 38 -11.57 8.27 -3.99
CA SER A 38 -11.46 9.69 -4.34
C SER A 38 -10.59 10.51 -3.37
N ALA A 39 -10.02 9.86 -2.35
CA ALA A 39 -9.23 10.56 -1.35
C ALA A 39 -8.00 11.25 -1.97
N VAL A 40 -7.83 12.53 -1.64
CA VAL A 40 -6.65 13.33 -1.98
C VAL A 40 -6.10 13.96 -0.72
N ASN A 41 -4.83 13.72 -0.42
CA ASN A 41 -4.16 14.35 0.70
C ASN A 41 -3.78 15.80 0.33
N PRO A 42 -4.36 16.81 1.01
CA PRO A 42 -4.10 18.21 0.67
C PRO A 42 -2.65 18.66 0.93
N GLY A 43 -1.95 18.00 1.86
CA GLY A 43 -0.57 18.37 2.22
C GLY A 43 0.48 17.81 1.26
N GLY A 44 0.27 16.61 0.72
CA GLY A 44 1.27 15.92 -0.11
C GLY A 44 0.78 15.53 -1.50
N GLY A 45 -0.53 15.66 -1.77
CA GLY A 45 -1.13 15.28 -3.05
C GLY A 45 -1.23 13.77 -3.30
N ALA A 46 -1.02 12.95 -2.28
CA ALA A 46 -1.24 11.50 -2.37
C ALA A 46 -2.70 11.20 -2.69
N ARG A 47 -2.99 10.18 -3.51
CA ARG A 47 -4.29 9.96 -4.11
C ARG A 47 -4.74 8.49 -4.04
N GLY A 48 -6.06 8.33 -3.99
CA GLY A 48 -6.75 7.05 -4.10
C GLY A 48 -6.61 6.15 -2.88
N LEU A 49 -7.03 4.91 -3.04
CA LEU A 49 -7.09 3.91 -1.96
C LEU A 49 -5.76 3.75 -1.22
N ASN A 50 -4.67 3.63 -1.96
CA ASN A 50 -3.32 3.36 -1.42
C ASN A 50 -2.50 4.64 -1.21
N GLN A 51 -3.11 5.82 -1.27
CA GLN A 51 -2.45 7.13 -1.12
C GLN A 51 -1.13 7.22 -1.91
N MET A 52 -1.21 6.94 -3.21
CA MET A 52 -0.03 6.98 -4.08
C MET A 52 0.33 8.42 -4.44
N MET A 53 1.62 8.74 -4.34
CA MET A 53 2.13 10.06 -4.72
C MET A 53 2.04 10.30 -6.22
N PRO A 54 1.85 11.56 -6.66
CA PRO A 54 1.76 11.91 -8.08
C PRO A 54 2.94 11.39 -8.93
N ASP A 55 4.16 11.42 -8.39
CA ASP A 55 5.34 10.90 -9.09
C ASP A 55 5.31 9.39 -9.24
N THR A 56 4.80 8.67 -8.22
CA THR A 56 4.59 7.23 -8.28
C THR A 56 3.56 6.89 -9.34
N LEU A 57 2.41 7.57 -9.35
CA LEU A 57 1.35 7.39 -10.34
C LEU A 57 1.87 7.62 -11.76
N ARG A 58 2.60 8.69 -11.97
CA ARG A 58 3.22 9.02 -13.25
C ARG A 58 4.24 7.96 -13.69
N GLY A 59 5.07 7.49 -12.76
CA GLY A 59 6.04 6.40 -13.02
C GLY A 59 5.39 5.07 -13.39
N LEU A 60 4.19 4.80 -12.88
CA LEU A 60 3.39 3.62 -13.22
C LEU A 60 2.61 3.80 -14.54
N GLY A 61 2.53 5.01 -15.08
CA GLY A 61 1.71 5.34 -16.24
C GLY A 61 0.21 5.41 -15.92
N ALA A 62 -0.14 5.72 -14.67
CA ALA A 62 -1.54 5.88 -14.26
C ALA A 62 -2.16 7.14 -14.87
N PRO A 63 -3.50 7.21 -15.03
CA PRO A 63 -4.20 8.41 -15.48
C PRO A 63 -3.91 9.62 -14.56
N ALA A 64 -3.94 10.82 -15.13
CA ALA A 64 -3.68 12.06 -14.38
C ALA A 64 -4.78 12.35 -13.34
N ASP A 65 -5.98 11.88 -13.60
CA ASP A 65 -7.19 12.00 -12.80
C ASP A 65 -7.47 10.71 -11.99
N PHE A 66 -6.43 10.06 -11.50
CA PHE A 66 -6.47 8.76 -10.81
C PHE A 66 -7.52 8.70 -9.69
N GLU A 67 -7.73 9.78 -8.96
CA GLU A 67 -8.72 9.91 -7.90
C GLU A 67 -10.18 9.89 -8.38
N THR A 68 -10.41 9.99 -9.68
CA THR A 68 -11.77 9.87 -10.26
C THR A 68 -12.13 8.42 -10.61
N LEU A 69 -11.15 7.53 -10.63
CA LEU A 69 -11.35 6.12 -10.91
C LEU A 69 -12.12 5.43 -9.78
N ALA A 70 -13.02 4.50 -10.13
CA ALA A 70 -13.63 3.61 -9.15
C ALA A 70 -12.58 2.72 -8.47
N GLY A 71 -12.90 2.19 -7.29
CA GLY A 71 -11.94 1.39 -6.51
C GLY A 71 -11.35 0.22 -7.31
N GLU A 72 -12.18 -0.52 -8.03
CA GLU A 72 -11.76 -1.63 -8.87
C GLU A 72 -10.87 -1.20 -10.06
N GLU A 73 -11.05 0.01 -10.57
CA GLU A 73 -10.23 0.57 -11.64
C GLU A 73 -8.86 1.02 -11.16
N GLN A 74 -8.71 1.31 -9.84
CA GLN A 74 -7.42 1.63 -9.23
C GLN A 74 -6.57 0.37 -8.99
N LEU A 75 -7.18 -0.80 -8.78
CA LEU A 75 -6.47 -2.03 -8.42
C LEU A 75 -5.33 -2.41 -9.37
N PRO A 76 -5.46 -2.33 -10.70
CA PRO A 76 -4.36 -2.68 -11.62
C PRO A 76 -3.10 -1.83 -11.40
N TRP A 77 -3.25 -0.56 -11.05
CA TRP A 77 -2.14 0.35 -10.79
C TRP A 77 -1.50 0.09 -9.43
N ILE A 78 -2.35 -0.17 -8.43
CA ILE A 78 -1.89 -0.56 -7.09
C ILE A 78 -1.15 -1.90 -7.16
N GLU A 79 -1.65 -2.89 -7.92
CA GLU A 79 -0.99 -4.19 -8.10
C GLU A 79 0.38 -4.04 -8.79
N LYS A 80 0.54 -3.12 -9.74
CA LYS A 80 1.87 -2.80 -10.32
C LYS A 80 2.84 -2.28 -9.26
N LEU A 81 2.39 -1.37 -8.37
CA LEU A 81 3.21 -0.88 -7.27
C LEU A 81 3.56 -2.01 -6.30
N ILE A 82 2.59 -2.83 -5.92
CA ILE A 82 2.79 -4.00 -5.05
C ILE A 82 3.88 -4.91 -5.64
N ALA A 83 3.81 -5.23 -6.94
CA ALA A 83 4.81 -6.05 -7.62
C ALA A 83 6.24 -5.47 -7.54
N ILE A 84 6.37 -4.14 -7.55
CA ILE A 84 7.67 -3.46 -7.35
C ILE A 84 8.12 -3.62 -5.89
N ARG A 85 7.20 -3.44 -4.94
CA ARG A 85 7.50 -3.50 -3.51
C ARG A 85 7.82 -4.93 -3.05
N GLU A 86 7.16 -5.94 -3.60
CA GLU A 86 7.47 -7.35 -3.34
C GLU A 86 8.89 -7.73 -3.79
N ARG A 87 9.39 -7.16 -4.90
CA ARG A 87 10.80 -7.37 -5.28
C ARG A 87 11.77 -6.81 -4.23
N LEU A 88 11.44 -5.68 -3.59
CA LEU A 88 12.23 -5.13 -2.49
C LEU A 88 12.07 -5.96 -1.20
N ASN A 89 10.91 -6.58 -1.01
CA ASN A 89 10.63 -7.48 0.11
C ASN A 89 11.29 -8.85 -0.03
N GLY A 90 11.65 -9.25 -1.24
CA GLY A 90 12.12 -10.60 -1.52
C GLY A 90 10.99 -11.63 -1.74
N GLY A 91 9.75 -11.19 -1.85
CA GLY A 91 8.57 -12.04 -2.05
C GLY A 91 7.26 -11.39 -1.61
N PRO A 92 6.17 -12.17 -1.55
CA PRO A 92 4.88 -11.73 -1.02
C PRO A 92 5.00 -11.15 0.40
N PHE A 93 4.05 -10.30 0.80
CA PHE A 93 4.06 -9.71 2.14
C PHE A 93 3.45 -10.67 3.16
N GLU A 94 4.24 -11.06 4.17
CA GLU A 94 3.81 -11.96 5.25
C GLU A 94 2.87 -11.27 6.25
N SER A 95 2.83 -9.93 6.27
CA SER A 95 1.99 -9.17 7.19
C SER A 95 1.58 -7.81 6.61
N ALA A 96 0.48 -7.27 7.13
CA ALA A 96 0.04 -5.92 6.81
C ALA A 96 1.07 -4.85 7.22
N ALA A 97 1.77 -5.04 8.35
CA ALA A 97 2.82 -4.13 8.79
C ALA A 97 3.98 -4.09 7.80
N ARG A 98 4.35 -5.24 7.23
CA ARG A 98 5.40 -5.31 6.21
C ARG A 98 5.00 -4.64 4.90
N TYR A 99 3.75 -4.83 4.47
CA TYR A 99 3.21 -4.10 3.33
C TYR A 99 3.16 -2.59 3.60
N TYR A 100 2.75 -2.18 4.81
CA TYR A 100 2.74 -0.78 5.19
C TYR A 100 4.15 -0.17 5.17
N HIS A 101 5.14 -0.86 5.73
CA HIS A 101 6.55 -0.45 5.66
C HIS A 101 7.00 -0.21 4.20
N ALA A 102 6.67 -1.13 3.30
CA ALA A 102 7.03 -1.01 1.89
C ALA A 102 6.38 0.22 1.20
N ASN A 103 5.18 0.61 1.62
CA ASN A 103 4.51 1.82 1.13
C ASN A 103 5.06 3.09 1.79
N PHE A 104 5.22 3.05 3.11
CA PHE A 104 5.57 4.19 3.93
C PHE A 104 7.02 4.63 3.74
N PHE A 105 7.99 3.72 3.97
CA PHE A 105 9.41 4.05 3.88
C PHE A 105 10.25 2.89 3.34
N PRO A 106 10.19 2.60 2.04
CA PRO A 106 10.83 1.43 1.44
C PRO A 106 12.35 1.40 1.54
N LEU A 107 13.00 2.53 1.85
CA LEU A 107 14.46 2.62 1.93
C LEU A 107 15.05 1.77 3.05
N THR A 108 14.27 1.43 4.07
CA THR A 108 14.71 0.65 5.23
C THR A 108 14.25 -0.80 5.21
N MET A 109 13.65 -1.26 4.12
CA MET A 109 13.15 -2.63 3.97
C MET A 109 14.22 -3.71 4.24
N ALA A 110 15.48 -3.42 3.95
CA ALA A 110 16.60 -4.35 4.18
C ALA A 110 16.97 -4.53 5.67
N ARG A 111 16.42 -3.73 6.59
CA ARG A 111 16.75 -3.81 8.03
C ARG A 111 16.21 -5.07 8.72
N GLY A 112 15.26 -5.75 8.14
CA GLY A 112 14.69 -6.99 8.68
C GLY A 112 13.17 -7.04 8.65
N ASN A 113 12.61 -8.04 9.35
CA ASN A 113 11.18 -8.36 9.35
C ASN A 113 10.62 -8.73 10.73
N SER A 114 11.40 -8.51 11.81
CA SER A 114 10.91 -8.70 13.18
C SER A 114 10.11 -7.51 13.68
N ALA A 115 9.35 -7.67 14.75
CA ALA A 115 8.56 -6.59 15.35
C ALA A 115 9.44 -5.40 15.76
N GLU A 116 10.68 -5.64 16.17
CA GLU A 116 11.66 -4.63 16.61
C GLU A 116 12.36 -3.93 15.44
N THR A 117 12.09 -4.34 14.20
CA THR A 117 12.69 -3.71 13.03
C THR A 117 12.29 -2.24 12.93
N VAL A 118 13.26 -1.34 13.05
CA VAL A 118 13.04 0.10 12.95
C VAL A 118 12.79 0.50 11.50
N VAL A 119 11.62 1.04 11.24
CA VAL A 119 11.20 1.57 9.94
C VAL A 119 11.78 2.97 9.76
N VAL A 120 11.53 3.88 10.72
CA VAL A 120 12.10 5.21 10.78
C VAL A 120 12.34 5.62 12.24
N ALA A 121 13.31 6.52 12.46
CA ALA A 121 13.64 7.01 13.80
C ALA A 121 13.88 8.53 13.82
N SER A 122 13.60 9.14 14.98
CA SER A 122 13.79 10.58 15.21
C SER A 122 15.27 10.98 15.23
N ASP A 123 16.16 10.06 15.60
CA ASP A 123 17.61 10.21 15.72
C ASP A 123 18.40 9.62 14.55
N ALA A 124 17.72 9.18 13.48
CA ALA A 124 18.35 8.57 12.31
C ALA A 124 19.40 9.52 11.68
N ALA A 125 20.49 8.96 11.15
CA ALA A 125 21.51 9.74 10.43
C ALA A 125 20.95 10.34 9.12
N ASP A 126 20.08 9.65 8.42
CA ASP A 126 19.43 10.12 7.19
C ASP A 126 18.35 11.16 7.51
N ALA A 127 18.50 12.37 6.97
CA ALA A 127 17.55 13.47 7.17
C ALA A 127 16.13 13.15 6.65
N ARG A 128 16.03 12.30 5.61
CA ARG A 128 14.73 11.87 5.05
C ARG A 128 14.00 10.97 6.05
N GLU A 129 14.73 10.08 6.72
CA GLU A 129 14.18 9.20 7.74
C GLU A 129 13.68 10.01 8.94
N ARG A 130 14.48 10.98 9.43
CA ARG A 130 14.04 11.90 10.50
C ARG A 130 12.80 12.70 10.10
N GLY A 131 12.74 13.19 8.85
CA GLY A 131 11.55 13.87 8.32
C GLY A 131 10.34 12.95 8.31
N ALA A 132 10.51 11.72 7.80
CA ALA A 132 9.43 10.72 7.78
C ALA A 132 8.92 10.40 9.20
N TYR A 133 9.82 10.29 10.19
CA TYR A 133 9.39 10.13 11.58
C TYR A 133 8.60 11.37 12.07
N ALA A 134 9.13 12.57 11.88
CA ALA A 134 8.50 13.80 12.36
C ALA A 134 7.06 13.99 11.83
N ASP A 135 6.86 13.69 10.55
CA ASP A 135 5.56 13.79 9.89
C ASP A 135 4.57 12.69 10.33
N ASN A 136 5.09 11.57 10.84
CA ASN A 136 4.30 10.38 11.14
C ASN A 136 4.45 9.88 12.58
N LYS A 137 4.91 10.71 13.50
CA LYS A 137 5.13 10.36 14.92
C LYS A 137 3.92 9.77 15.64
N ILE A 138 2.72 9.90 15.07
CA ILE A 138 1.51 9.27 15.61
C ILE A 138 1.52 7.74 15.46
N LEU A 139 2.36 7.21 14.57
CA LEU A 139 2.57 5.78 14.39
C LEU A 139 3.52 5.19 15.44
N ASP A 140 4.30 6.01 16.14
CA ASP A 140 5.13 5.62 17.27
C ASP A 140 4.21 5.38 18.48
N ALA A 141 3.84 4.11 18.69
CA ALA A 141 2.79 3.74 19.64
C ALA A 141 3.25 3.84 21.11
N ASP A 142 4.51 3.56 21.39
CA ASP A 142 5.11 3.61 22.73
C ASP A 142 5.88 4.90 23.00
N ARG A 143 6.06 5.76 21.98
CA ARG A 143 6.69 7.07 22.03
C ARG A 143 8.18 7.02 22.40
N ASP A 144 8.88 6.00 21.95
CA ASP A 144 10.32 5.84 22.18
C ASP A 144 11.19 6.59 21.16
N GLY A 145 10.59 7.28 20.21
CA GLY A 145 11.26 8.01 19.14
C GLY A 145 11.53 7.18 17.89
N ARG A 146 10.95 6.00 17.79
CA ARG A 146 11.10 5.08 16.66
C ARG A 146 9.74 4.58 16.20
N ILE A 147 9.59 4.37 14.93
CA ILE A 147 8.46 3.65 14.37
C ILE A 147 8.98 2.29 13.92
N THR A 148 8.54 1.23 14.58
CA THR A 148 8.92 -0.15 14.32
C THR A 148 7.84 -0.88 13.53
N LEU A 149 8.12 -2.09 13.04
CA LEU A 149 7.09 -2.97 12.51
C LEU A 149 6.04 -3.36 13.54
N GLY A 150 6.44 -3.45 14.82
CA GLY A 150 5.52 -3.67 15.95
C GLY A 150 4.52 -2.54 16.11
N ASP A 151 4.97 -1.29 16.01
CA ASP A 151 4.10 -0.11 16.07
C ASP A 151 3.11 -0.09 14.91
N LEU A 152 3.60 -0.33 13.69
CA LEU A 152 2.73 -0.42 12.53
C LEU A 152 1.70 -1.53 12.69
N ALA A 153 2.09 -2.70 13.20
CA ALA A 153 1.17 -3.80 13.46
C ALA A 153 0.09 -3.41 14.50
N ALA A 154 0.49 -2.73 15.59
CA ALA A 154 -0.44 -2.28 16.63
C ALA A 154 -1.45 -1.25 16.10
N VAL A 155 -0.98 -0.29 15.28
CA VAL A 155 -1.84 0.71 14.63
C VAL A 155 -2.84 0.01 13.69
N LEU A 156 -2.37 -0.89 12.84
CA LEU A 156 -3.23 -1.61 11.89
C LEU A 156 -4.23 -2.54 12.58
N ALA A 157 -3.83 -3.20 13.67
CA ALA A 157 -4.76 -4.00 14.49
C ALA A 157 -5.89 -3.13 15.06
N ARG A 158 -5.59 -1.93 15.52
CA ARG A 158 -6.60 -0.95 15.97
C ARG A 158 -7.52 -0.52 14.84
N VAL A 159 -6.95 -0.19 13.67
CA VAL A 159 -7.75 0.15 12.47
C VAL A 159 -8.68 -1.00 12.09
N ARG A 160 -8.17 -2.24 12.08
CA ARG A 160 -8.95 -3.46 11.80
C ARG A 160 -10.12 -3.62 12.76
N ALA A 161 -9.90 -3.35 14.06
CA ALA A 161 -10.91 -3.51 15.10
C ALA A 161 -11.97 -2.40 15.12
N THR A 162 -11.63 -1.17 14.68
CA THR A 162 -12.48 0.02 14.89
C THR A 162 -12.99 0.67 13.61
N ARG A 163 -12.43 0.31 12.45
CA ARG A 163 -12.76 0.95 11.17
C ARG A 163 -13.09 -0.09 10.11
N CYS A 164 -13.87 0.30 9.12
CA CYS A 164 -14.11 -0.47 7.90
C CYS A 164 -14.63 -1.91 8.12
N ALA A 165 -15.29 -2.21 9.24
CA ALA A 165 -15.71 -3.57 9.60
C ALA A 165 -16.51 -4.27 8.47
N SER A 166 -17.48 -3.56 7.88
CA SER A 166 -18.28 -4.10 6.77
C SER A 166 -17.44 -4.44 5.53
N ALA A 167 -16.33 -3.72 5.28
CA ALA A 167 -15.43 -4.03 4.18
C ALA A 167 -14.68 -5.34 4.40
N PHE A 168 -14.25 -5.61 5.63
CA PHE A 168 -13.61 -6.90 5.97
C PHE A 168 -14.57 -8.07 5.85
N GLU A 169 -15.83 -7.90 6.26
CA GLU A 169 -16.86 -8.94 6.06
C GLU A 169 -17.11 -9.21 4.58
N ARG A 170 -17.18 -8.16 3.75
CA ARG A 170 -17.34 -8.30 2.30
C ARG A 170 -16.15 -8.99 1.65
N LEU A 171 -14.92 -8.62 2.06
CA LEU A 171 -13.71 -9.29 1.58
C LEU A 171 -13.69 -10.76 1.98
N SER A 172 -14.00 -11.09 3.24
CA SER A 172 -14.07 -12.48 3.72
C SER A 172 -15.03 -13.33 2.87
N ARG A 173 -16.21 -12.82 2.56
CA ARG A 173 -17.15 -13.50 1.66
C ARG A 173 -16.58 -13.69 0.25
N ALA A 174 -15.91 -12.66 -0.28
CA ALA A 174 -15.28 -12.73 -1.60
C ALA A 174 -14.14 -13.78 -1.65
N VAL A 175 -13.32 -13.87 -0.60
CA VAL A 175 -12.26 -14.88 -0.48
C VAL A 175 -12.85 -16.29 -0.41
N GLN A 176 -13.91 -16.49 0.38
CA GLN A 176 -14.60 -17.79 0.49
C GLN A 176 -15.25 -18.24 -0.83
N ALA A 177 -15.61 -17.29 -1.68
CA ALA A 177 -16.20 -17.58 -2.99
C ALA A 177 -15.15 -17.88 -4.08
N LEU A 178 -13.85 -17.72 -3.77
CA LEU A 178 -12.79 -18.05 -4.74
C LEU A 178 -12.67 -19.58 -4.91
N PRO A 179 -12.38 -20.05 -6.13
CA PRO A 179 -12.03 -21.44 -6.33
C PRO A 179 -10.69 -21.76 -5.62
N PRO A 180 -10.51 -23.04 -5.24
CA PRO A 180 -9.23 -23.46 -4.64
C PRO A 180 -8.03 -23.08 -5.51
N PRO A 181 -6.87 -22.74 -4.93
CA PRO A 181 -5.64 -22.51 -5.68
C PRO A 181 -5.31 -23.74 -6.55
N GLY A 182 -5.10 -23.52 -7.85
CA GLY A 182 -4.77 -24.60 -8.81
C GLY A 182 -5.76 -24.78 -9.94
N ILE A 183 -6.93 -24.16 -9.92
CA ILE A 183 -7.76 -24.04 -11.11
C ILE A 183 -7.27 -22.86 -11.93
N THR A 184 -6.40 -23.11 -12.91
CA THR A 184 -6.02 -22.10 -13.90
C THR A 184 -7.24 -21.75 -14.73
N TRP A 185 -7.84 -20.61 -14.47
CA TRP A 185 -8.67 -19.96 -15.48
C TRP A 185 -7.75 -19.73 -16.69
N GLY A 186 -8.15 -20.26 -17.85
CA GLY A 186 -7.38 -20.11 -19.08
C GLY A 186 -6.83 -18.69 -19.18
N SER A 187 -5.56 -18.60 -19.52
CA SER A 187 -4.75 -17.39 -19.55
C SER A 187 -5.57 -16.18 -19.95
N ILE A 188 -5.88 -15.33 -18.96
CA ILE A 188 -6.34 -13.98 -19.28
C ILE A 188 -5.12 -13.34 -19.95
N PRO A 189 -5.20 -12.92 -21.21
CA PRO A 189 -4.08 -12.28 -21.88
C PRO A 189 -3.62 -11.12 -21.03
N ASP A 190 -2.32 -11.02 -20.83
CA ASP A 190 -1.67 -9.91 -20.13
C ASP A 190 -2.25 -8.58 -20.69
N PRO A 191 -2.96 -7.75 -19.91
CA PRO A 191 -3.81 -6.70 -20.46
C PRO A 191 -3.11 -5.52 -21.09
N LEU A 192 -1.78 -5.55 -21.25
CA LEU A 192 -1.10 -4.49 -22.00
C LEU A 192 0.14 -5.03 -22.73
N PRO A 193 0.26 -4.76 -24.05
CA PRO A 193 1.51 -4.97 -24.74
C PRO A 193 2.58 -4.06 -24.10
N VAL A 194 3.65 -4.69 -23.60
CA VAL A 194 4.85 -3.96 -23.21
C VAL A 194 5.37 -3.26 -24.46
N VAL A 195 5.12 -1.97 -24.59
CA VAL A 195 5.82 -1.13 -25.55
C VAL A 195 7.29 -1.15 -25.11
N ARG A 196 8.07 -2.01 -25.74
CA ARG A 196 9.53 -1.98 -25.65
C ARG A 196 10.02 -0.66 -26.24
N ARG A 197 9.98 0.41 -25.46
CA ARG A 197 10.88 1.52 -25.70
C ARG A 197 12.27 1.03 -25.32
N ARG A 198 13.20 1.11 -26.29
CA ARG A 198 14.62 0.80 -26.09
C ARG A 198 15.07 1.43 -24.78
N SER A 199 15.53 0.61 -23.89
CA SER A 199 16.05 0.95 -22.58
C SER A 199 17.25 1.88 -22.75
N ALA A 200 17.05 3.16 -22.49
CA ALA A 200 18.13 3.90 -21.87
C ALA A 200 18.32 3.28 -20.47
N PRO A 201 19.58 3.10 -20.01
CA PRO A 201 19.80 2.58 -18.67
C PRO A 201 19.12 3.51 -17.69
N ILE A 202 18.08 3.00 -17.02
CA ILE A 202 17.51 3.68 -15.86
C ILE A 202 18.63 3.64 -14.84
N ALA A 203 19.29 4.77 -14.67
CA ALA A 203 20.12 5.00 -13.51
C ALA A 203 19.23 4.74 -12.29
N VAL A 204 19.53 3.67 -11.56
CA VAL A 204 18.90 3.33 -10.26
C VAL A 204 19.45 4.31 -9.18
N GLY A 205 19.44 5.56 -9.51
CA GLY A 205 19.91 6.61 -8.65
C GLY A 205 19.14 7.87 -8.98
N ALA A 206 18.21 8.23 -8.13
CA ALA A 206 17.47 9.48 -8.15
C ALA A 206 16.14 9.47 -8.93
N ALA A 207 15.12 8.84 -8.37
CA ALA A 207 13.73 9.31 -8.33
C ALA A 207 12.87 8.40 -7.44
N VAL A 208 13.35 7.99 -6.27
CA VAL A 208 12.45 7.85 -5.15
C VAL A 208 12.30 9.27 -4.59
N ALA A 209 11.60 10.10 -5.35
CA ALA A 209 11.15 11.36 -4.82
C ALA A 209 10.19 11.02 -3.68
N LEU A 210 10.67 11.26 -2.50
CA LEU A 210 10.02 11.18 -1.22
C LEU A 210 8.76 12.00 -1.23
N GLY A 211 7.69 11.37 -1.59
CA GLY A 211 6.40 11.81 -1.15
C GLY A 211 6.20 11.33 0.28
N ILE A 212 6.83 11.99 1.22
CA ILE A 212 6.44 11.90 2.61
C ILE A 212 5.10 12.62 2.71
N ALA A 213 4.05 11.90 2.36
CA ALA A 213 2.72 12.35 2.70
C ALA A 213 2.59 12.16 4.21
N GLY A 214 2.63 13.28 4.94
CA GLY A 214 2.20 13.25 6.33
C GLY A 214 0.85 12.56 6.37
N LEU A 215 0.74 11.49 7.15
CA LEU A 215 -0.51 10.84 7.48
C LEU A 215 -1.38 11.88 8.16
N ALA A 216 -2.16 12.62 7.38
CA ALA A 216 -3.30 13.28 7.94
C ALA A 216 -4.24 12.16 8.36
N VAL A 217 -4.13 11.73 9.62
CA VAL A 217 -5.18 10.92 10.25
C VAL A 217 -6.47 11.66 9.99
N TRP A 218 -7.24 11.12 9.07
CA TRP A 218 -8.53 11.68 8.73
C TRP A 218 -9.39 11.69 10.01
N ARG A 219 -9.43 12.84 10.66
CA ARG A 219 -10.38 13.06 11.75
C ARG A 219 -11.74 13.22 11.10
N GLY A 220 -12.46 12.12 10.97
CA GLY A 220 -13.86 12.15 10.64
C GLY A 220 -14.58 13.07 11.61
N ARG A 221 -15.29 14.05 11.08
CA ARG A 221 -16.35 14.76 11.80
C ARG A 221 -17.56 13.86 11.89
#